data_fdc3c96367fb0e5dd7dc6c630b6cb326
#
_entry.id   fdc3c96367fb0e5dd7dc6c630b6cb326
#
_cell.length_a   1.000
_cell.length_b   1.000
_cell.length_c   1.000
_cell.angle_alpha   90.00
_cell.angle_beta   90.00
_cell.angle_gamma   90.00
#
_symmetry.space_group_name_H-M   'P 1'
#
loop_
_entity.id
_entity.type
_entity.pdbx_description
1 polymer ?
#
loop_
_entity_poly.entity_id
_entity_poly.type
_entity_poly.pdbx_seq_one_letter_code
_entity_poly.pdbx_strand_id
1 'polypeptide(L)'
;MKSLIINYLSILLCAQAFFACTPDVKKTPERTFRIIHNNDGSDLLGNRWFKYRPLTLADLDSCVDMVANSQVTTYMMCSGSDFFYVRSKYGHVMGDDLDGTLDCGCDTAQYNSFRKYYRNHLNLEKEGTDLVAYTLKRAKEKGMEAFITYRMNDLHFNDTTTHCPIWYTDFWIQHPEYWLNDTTQGYNSGGAFDFAIKEVRDRKLAIISEQLENYADII
;
A
#
# COMPACT_ATOMS: atom_id res chain seq x y z
N MET A 1 0.37 -22.99 63.83
CA MET A 1 -0.01 -21.60 63.50
C MET A 1 1.18 -20.79 62.93
N LYS A 2 2.39 -20.85 63.47
CA LYS A 2 3.56 -20.07 62.96
C LYS A 2 4.00 -20.46 61.54
N SER A 3 3.89 -21.72 61.15
CA SER A 3 4.28 -22.20 59.79
C SER A 3 3.33 -21.72 58.69
N LEU A 4 2.04 -21.56 58.95
CA LEU A 4 1.07 -21.10 57.99
C LEU A 4 1.24 -19.61 57.64
N ILE A 5 1.59 -18.79 58.61
CA ILE A 5 1.78 -17.35 58.46
C ILE A 5 3.00 -17.03 57.58
N ILE A 6 4.08 -17.82 57.70
CA ILE A 6 5.29 -17.64 56.89
C ILE A 6 5.01 -17.94 55.39
N ASN A 7 4.20 -18.96 55.08
CA ASN A 7 3.83 -19.28 53.69
C ASN A 7 2.96 -18.21 53.07
N TYR A 8 2.03 -17.58 53.79
CA TYR A 8 1.20 -16.49 53.25
C TYR A 8 2.00 -15.21 52.99
N LEU A 9 2.99 -14.90 53.87
CA LEU A 9 3.86 -13.75 53.66
C LEU A 9 4.76 -13.92 52.45
N SER A 10 5.26 -15.12 52.14
CA SER A 10 6.09 -15.43 50.99
C SER A 10 5.29 -15.35 49.68
N ILE A 11 4.03 -15.80 49.69
CA ILE A 11 3.13 -15.69 48.53
C ILE A 11 2.76 -14.23 48.24
N LEU A 12 2.55 -13.41 49.26
CA LEU A 12 2.24 -11.98 49.11
C LEU A 12 3.43 -11.19 48.57
N LEU A 13 4.67 -11.50 48.97
CA LEU A 13 5.88 -10.87 48.44
C LEU A 13 6.14 -11.26 46.98
N CYS A 14 5.90 -12.52 46.60
CA CYS A 14 6.01 -12.95 45.20
C CYS A 14 4.95 -12.29 44.30
N ALA A 15 3.73 -12.08 44.80
CA ALA A 15 2.69 -11.41 44.03
C ALA A 15 3.01 -9.91 43.77
N GLN A 16 3.69 -9.24 44.67
CA GLN A 16 4.10 -7.85 44.46
C GLN A 16 5.29 -7.70 43.51
N ALA A 17 6.11 -8.72 43.32
CA ALA A 17 7.23 -8.69 42.37
C ALA A 17 6.76 -8.81 40.90
N PHE A 18 5.59 -9.38 40.66
CA PHE A 18 5.04 -9.47 39.29
C PHE A 18 4.38 -8.18 38.81
N PHE A 19 4.04 -7.24 39.67
CA PHE A 19 3.46 -5.94 39.28
C PHE A 19 4.51 -4.86 39.05
N ALA A 20 5.78 -5.10 39.30
CA ALA A 20 6.83 -4.08 39.16
C ALA A 20 7.54 -4.03 37.79
N CYS A 21 7.18 -4.90 36.84
CA CYS A 21 7.71 -4.89 35.50
C CYS A 21 6.62 -4.57 34.47
N THR A 22 5.95 -3.44 34.60
CA THR A 22 5.39 -2.79 33.42
C THR A 22 6.58 -2.18 32.66
N PRO A 23 6.86 -2.60 31.43
CA PRO A 23 7.89 -1.92 30.66
C PRO A 23 7.46 -0.45 30.59
N ASP A 24 8.34 0.44 31.02
CA ASP A 24 8.20 1.88 30.81
C ASP A 24 8.02 2.05 29.30
N VAL A 25 6.77 2.23 28.87
CA VAL A 25 6.48 2.64 27.50
C VAL A 25 7.06 4.03 27.40
N LYS A 26 8.32 4.10 26.96
CA LYS A 26 8.94 5.39 26.64
C LYS A 26 7.97 6.10 25.72
N LYS A 27 7.27 7.10 26.26
CA LYS A 27 6.48 8.00 25.43
C LYS A 27 7.42 8.50 24.35
N THR A 28 7.16 8.12 23.12
CA THR A 28 7.86 8.69 21.96
C THR A 28 7.75 10.20 22.10
N PRO A 29 8.85 10.95 22.11
CA PRO A 29 8.78 12.40 22.24
C PRO A 29 7.85 12.94 21.17
N GLU A 30 6.96 13.87 21.53
CA GLU A 30 6.04 14.51 20.61
C GLU A 30 6.86 15.16 19.49
N ARG A 31 6.72 14.64 18.29
CA ARG A 31 7.50 15.11 17.13
C ARG A 31 6.95 16.43 16.67
N THR A 32 7.75 17.45 16.66
CA THR A 32 7.37 18.81 16.23
C THR A 32 7.32 18.98 14.72
N PHE A 33 7.85 18.01 13.95
CA PHE A 33 7.85 18.02 12.48
C PHE A 33 7.79 16.59 11.93
N ARG A 34 7.37 16.46 10.68
CA ARG A 34 7.36 15.21 9.92
C ARG A 34 8.27 15.32 8.71
N ILE A 35 9.08 14.29 8.51
CA ILE A 35 9.76 14.04 7.23
C ILE A 35 9.08 12.82 6.63
N ILE A 36 8.41 13.03 5.50
CA ILE A 36 7.55 12.04 4.88
C ILE A 36 8.30 11.38 3.72
N HIS A 37 8.36 10.06 3.72
CA HIS A 37 8.72 9.27 2.55
C HIS A 37 7.44 8.68 1.96
N ASN A 38 7.07 9.11 0.76
CA ASN A 38 5.95 8.54 0.02
C ASN A 38 6.49 7.59 -1.05
N ASN A 39 6.22 6.29 -0.90
CA ASN A 39 6.55 5.27 -1.88
C ASN A 39 5.36 5.04 -2.81
N ASP A 40 5.56 5.11 -4.10
CA ASP A 40 4.50 4.94 -5.08
C ASP A 40 4.13 3.47 -5.38
N GLY A 41 4.87 2.52 -4.80
CA GLY A 41 4.61 1.07 -4.89
C GLY A 41 5.12 0.42 -6.17
N SER A 42 5.17 1.13 -7.28
CA SER A 42 5.53 0.57 -8.58
C SER A 42 6.96 0.04 -8.61
N ASP A 43 7.90 0.73 -7.99
CA ASP A 43 9.31 0.33 -7.93
C ASP A 43 9.51 -0.96 -7.16
N LEU A 44 8.75 -1.18 -6.09
CA LEU A 44 8.84 -2.38 -5.27
C LEU A 44 8.24 -3.59 -6.01
N LEU A 45 7.02 -3.52 -6.49
CA LEU A 45 6.40 -4.61 -7.25
C LEU A 45 7.13 -4.87 -8.58
N GLY A 46 7.60 -3.82 -9.24
CA GLY A 46 8.43 -3.94 -10.44
C GLY A 46 9.80 -4.55 -10.16
N ASN A 47 10.18 -4.61 -8.87
CA ASN A 47 11.46 -5.12 -8.40
C ASN A 47 12.64 -4.53 -9.20
N ARG A 48 12.70 -3.21 -9.29
CA ARG A 48 13.74 -2.51 -10.07
C ARG A 48 15.14 -2.75 -9.53
N TRP A 49 15.24 -3.00 -8.22
CA TRP A 49 16.50 -3.23 -7.51
C TRP A 49 17.06 -4.64 -7.73
N PHE A 50 16.17 -5.65 -7.89
CA PHE A 50 16.54 -7.06 -7.99
C PHE A 50 15.99 -7.68 -9.28
N LYS A 51 16.39 -7.15 -10.41
CA LYS A 51 15.80 -7.40 -11.74
C LYS A 51 15.63 -8.87 -12.15
N TYR A 52 16.46 -9.76 -11.61
CA TYR A 52 16.59 -11.13 -12.13
C TYR A 52 15.95 -12.22 -11.26
N ARG A 53 15.37 -11.87 -10.15
CA ARG A 53 14.70 -12.80 -9.25
C ARG A 53 13.35 -12.27 -8.74
N PRO A 54 12.47 -13.13 -8.23
CA PRO A 54 11.23 -12.70 -7.60
C PRO A 54 11.49 -11.79 -6.39
N LEU A 55 10.55 -10.89 -6.13
CA LEU A 55 10.51 -10.08 -4.91
C LEU A 55 10.30 -10.98 -3.69
N THR A 56 11.02 -10.70 -2.62
CA THR A 56 10.90 -11.40 -1.34
C THR A 56 10.54 -10.43 -0.22
N LEU A 57 10.05 -10.95 0.92
CA LEU A 57 9.78 -10.12 2.11
C LEU A 57 11.06 -9.42 2.61
N ALA A 58 12.20 -10.08 2.54
CA ALA A 58 13.48 -9.50 2.91
C ALA A 58 13.89 -8.29 2.04
N ASP A 59 13.42 -8.23 0.80
CA ASP A 59 13.62 -7.07 -0.06
C ASP A 59 12.78 -5.89 0.41
N LEU A 60 11.52 -6.15 0.77
CA LEU A 60 10.64 -5.14 1.34
C LEU A 60 11.17 -4.63 2.69
N ASP A 61 11.65 -5.54 3.55
CA ASP A 61 12.34 -5.16 4.79
C ASP A 61 13.50 -4.22 4.52
N SER A 62 14.37 -4.57 3.58
CA SER A 62 15.55 -3.76 3.24
C SER A 62 15.16 -2.36 2.75
N CYS A 63 14.10 -2.26 1.96
CA CYS A 63 13.61 -0.97 1.45
C CYS A 63 13.06 -0.08 2.57
N VAL A 64 12.26 -0.64 3.47
CA VAL A 64 11.69 0.10 4.61
C VAL A 64 12.78 0.46 5.62
N ASP A 65 13.69 -0.48 5.92
CA ASP A 65 14.77 -0.29 6.89
C ASP A 65 15.76 0.79 6.43
N MET A 66 16.03 0.88 5.14
CA MET A 66 16.86 1.96 4.58
C MET A 66 16.25 3.34 4.85
N VAL A 67 14.94 3.47 4.71
CA VAL A 67 14.20 4.69 5.01
C VAL A 67 14.18 4.96 6.51
N ALA A 68 13.92 3.94 7.33
CA ALA A 68 13.87 4.05 8.79
C ALA A 68 15.21 4.45 9.41
N ASN A 69 16.32 4.08 8.79
CA ASN A 69 17.67 4.45 9.24
C ASN A 69 18.08 5.89 8.85
N SER A 70 17.12 6.68 8.35
CA SER A 70 17.31 8.09 7.98
C SER A 70 16.59 9.02 8.96
N GLN A 71 16.36 10.26 8.56
CA GLN A 71 15.58 11.24 9.33
C GLN A 71 14.06 11.14 9.06
N VAL A 72 13.63 10.20 8.24
CA VAL A 72 12.21 10.00 7.91
C VAL A 72 11.44 9.56 9.16
N THR A 73 10.32 10.22 9.39
CA THR A 73 9.44 9.96 10.54
C THR A 73 8.12 9.34 10.16
N THR A 74 7.76 9.44 8.88
CA THR A 74 6.47 9.00 8.36
C THR A 74 6.67 8.27 7.04
N TYR A 75 6.21 7.05 6.97
CA TYR A 75 6.23 6.22 5.75
C TYR A 75 4.83 6.16 5.16
N MET A 76 4.71 6.46 3.88
CA MET A 76 3.47 6.35 3.13
C MET A 76 3.65 5.35 1.99
N MET A 77 2.69 4.43 1.84
CA MET A 77 2.66 3.45 0.76
C MET A 77 1.45 3.68 -0.13
N CYS A 78 1.69 3.82 -1.43
CA CYS A 78 0.62 3.95 -2.41
C CYS A 78 -0.03 2.58 -2.68
N SER A 79 -1.34 2.53 -2.61
CA SER A 79 -2.13 1.33 -2.90
C SER A 79 -2.55 1.22 -4.37
N GLY A 80 -2.34 2.27 -5.15
CA GLY A 80 -2.67 2.33 -6.58
C GLY A 80 -3.34 3.63 -7.00
N SER A 81 -3.98 3.56 -8.15
CA SER A 81 -4.77 4.64 -8.76
C SER A 81 -6.06 4.06 -9.37
N ASP A 82 -6.21 4.06 -10.68
CA ASP A 82 -7.27 3.35 -11.40
C ASP A 82 -6.89 1.88 -11.70
N PHE A 83 -5.70 1.47 -11.39
CA PHE A 83 -5.26 0.09 -11.21
C PHE A 83 -4.63 -0.01 -9.82
N PHE A 84 -4.64 -1.20 -9.23
CA PHE A 84 -4.25 -1.40 -7.85
C PHE A 84 -2.94 -2.18 -7.73
N TYR A 85 -2.22 -1.94 -6.65
CA TYR A 85 -1.09 -2.77 -6.24
C TYR A 85 -1.49 -3.84 -5.22
N VAL A 86 -2.74 -3.79 -4.77
CA VAL A 86 -3.38 -4.72 -3.83
C VAL A 86 -4.74 -5.14 -4.34
N ARG A 87 -5.34 -6.19 -3.80
CA ARG A 87 -6.70 -6.59 -4.17
C ARG A 87 -7.72 -5.51 -3.78
N SER A 88 -8.63 -5.23 -4.71
CA SER A 88 -9.75 -4.32 -4.52
C SER A 88 -10.97 -4.84 -5.28
N LYS A 89 -12.16 -4.63 -4.72
CA LYS A 89 -13.42 -4.93 -5.41
C LYS A 89 -13.79 -3.90 -6.48
N TYR A 90 -13.00 -2.83 -6.57
CA TYR A 90 -13.24 -1.73 -7.50
C TYR A 90 -12.37 -1.77 -8.75
N GLY A 91 -11.49 -2.74 -8.88
CA GLY A 91 -10.64 -2.89 -10.06
C GLY A 91 -9.65 -4.03 -9.89
N HIS A 92 -8.85 -4.26 -10.90
CA HIS A 92 -7.86 -5.34 -10.94
C HIS A 92 -6.50 -4.89 -10.40
N VAL A 93 -5.72 -5.85 -9.95
CA VAL A 93 -4.30 -5.64 -9.65
C VAL A 93 -3.56 -5.46 -10.97
N MET A 94 -2.60 -4.55 -11.00
CA MET A 94 -1.78 -4.30 -12.19
C MET A 94 -1.21 -5.62 -12.73
N GLY A 95 -1.55 -5.93 -13.96
CA GLY A 95 -1.12 -7.14 -14.67
C GLY A 95 -1.96 -8.40 -14.40
N ASP A 96 -3.06 -8.29 -13.67
CA ASP A 96 -3.97 -9.42 -13.37
C ASP A 96 -4.59 -10.01 -14.64
N ASP A 97 -4.93 -9.18 -15.61
CA ASP A 97 -5.56 -9.60 -16.87
C ASP A 97 -4.57 -10.20 -17.88
N LEU A 98 -3.31 -10.38 -17.49
CA LEU A 98 -2.26 -10.90 -18.35
C LEU A 98 -2.15 -12.43 -18.27
N ASP A 99 -3.19 -13.13 -18.66
CA ASP A 99 -3.17 -14.60 -18.81
C ASP A 99 -2.52 -15.08 -20.11
N GLY A 100 -2.09 -14.15 -20.96
CA GLY A 100 -1.51 -14.41 -22.28
C GLY A 100 -2.51 -14.28 -23.43
N THR A 101 -3.75 -13.90 -23.15
CA THR A 101 -4.81 -13.75 -24.17
C THR A 101 -5.08 -12.29 -24.53
N LEU A 102 -4.67 -11.32 -23.69
CA LEU A 102 -4.90 -9.89 -23.91
C LEU A 102 -3.89 -9.30 -24.89
N ASP A 103 -4.39 -8.89 -26.01
CA ASP A 103 -3.71 -7.89 -26.86
C ASP A 103 -3.92 -6.51 -26.21
N CYS A 104 -2.95 -6.12 -25.38
CA CYS A 104 -3.02 -4.83 -24.69
C CYS A 104 -2.45 -3.67 -25.52
N GLY A 105 -2.05 -3.90 -26.76
CA GLY A 105 -1.34 -2.90 -27.56
C GLY A 105 0.04 -2.52 -26.99
N CYS A 106 0.50 -3.22 -25.95
CA CYS A 106 1.79 -2.98 -25.32
C CYS A 106 2.92 -3.64 -26.14
N ASP A 107 4.11 -3.03 -26.10
CA ASP A 107 5.29 -3.73 -26.56
C ASP A 107 5.69 -4.88 -25.60
N THR A 108 6.54 -5.79 -26.07
CA THR A 108 6.97 -6.95 -25.30
C THR A 108 7.65 -6.58 -23.97
N ALA A 109 8.35 -5.46 -23.90
CA ALA A 109 9.05 -5.04 -22.68
C ALA A 109 8.04 -4.55 -21.63
N GLN A 110 7.05 -3.78 -22.02
CA GLN A 110 5.94 -3.34 -21.17
C GLN A 110 5.15 -4.55 -20.66
N TYR A 111 4.76 -5.46 -21.55
CA TYR A 111 4.04 -6.69 -21.20
C TYR A 111 4.80 -7.52 -20.15
N ASN A 112 6.09 -7.74 -20.34
CA ASN A 112 6.91 -8.47 -19.38
C ASN A 112 7.05 -7.73 -18.04
N SER A 113 7.05 -6.41 -18.06
CA SER A 113 7.06 -5.59 -16.85
C SER A 113 5.78 -5.83 -16.04
N PHE A 114 4.61 -5.73 -16.65
CA PHE A 114 3.32 -5.96 -15.97
C PHE A 114 3.17 -7.37 -15.41
N ARG A 115 3.56 -8.39 -16.17
CA ARG A 115 3.60 -9.77 -15.68
C ARG A 115 4.50 -9.94 -14.45
N LYS A 116 5.56 -9.14 -14.34
CA LYS A 116 6.43 -9.14 -13.17
C LYS A 116 5.75 -8.54 -11.96
N TYR A 117 5.02 -7.41 -12.12
CA TYR A 117 4.23 -6.81 -11.04
C TYR A 117 3.24 -7.82 -10.47
N TYR A 118 2.45 -8.43 -11.34
CA TYR A 118 1.43 -9.38 -10.93
C TYR A 118 2.02 -10.63 -10.26
N ARG A 119 3.11 -11.20 -10.81
CA ARG A 119 3.80 -12.34 -10.18
C ARG A 119 4.35 -12.01 -8.80
N ASN A 120 4.92 -10.82 -8.61
CA ASN A 120 5.39 -10.40 -7.31
C ASN A 120 4.24 -10.18 -6.33
N HIS A 121 3.12 -9.62 -6.78
CA HIS A 121 1.90 -9.54 -5.98
C HIS A 121 1.43 -10.95 -5.53
N LEU A 122 1.31 -11.91 -6.45
CA LEU A 122 0.94 -13.29 -6.11
C LEU A 122 1.93 -13.96 -5.14
N ASN A 123 3.21 -13.62 -5.20
CA ASN A 123 4.19 -14.15 -4.24
C ASN A 123 3.92 -13.59 -2.84
N LEU A 124 3.60 -12.32 -2.69
CA LEU A 124 3.24 -11.75 -1.39
C LEU A 124 1.95 -12.36 -0.83
N GLU A 125 0.95 -12.61 -1.68
CA GLU A 125 -0.27 -13.31 -1.27
C GLU A 125 0.00 -14.73 -0.74
N LYS A 126 0.94 -15.47 -1.33
CA LYS A 126 1.36 -16.80 -0.82
C LYS A 126 2.01 -16.73 0.55
N GLU A 127 2.66 -15.62 0.87
CA GLU A 127 3.21 -15.32 2.20
C GLU A 127 2.14 -14.79 3.18
N GLY A 128 0.86 -14.73 2.75
CA GLY A 128 -0.26 -14.27 3.58
C GLY A 128 -0.30 -12.76 3.80
N THR A 129 0.27 -11.99 2.89
CA THR A 129 0.34 -10.52 3.00
C THR A 129 0.21 -9.86 1.62
N ASP A 130 0.25 -8.54 1.60
CA ASP A 130 0.35 -7.72 0.41
C ASP A 130 1.39 -6.60 0.59
N LEU A 131 1.61 -5.83 -0.46
CA LEU A 131 2.61 -4.77 -0.46
C LEU A 131 2.34 -3.71 0.61
N VAL A 132 1.08 -3.26 0.73
CA VAL A 132 0.68 -2.19 1.66
C VAL A 132 0.75 -2.69 3.08
N ALA A 133 0.11 -3.83 3.37
CA ALA A 133 0.09 -4.41 4.72
C ALA A 133 1.50 -4.65 5.25
N TYR A 134 2.35 -5.28 4.44
CA TYR A 134 3.69 -5.64 4.88
C TYR A 134 4.58 -4.43 5.14
N THR A 135 4.65 -3.50 4.19
CA THR A 135 5.55 -2.34 4.33
C THR A 135 5.11 -1.37 5.42
N LEU A 136 3.80 -1.14 5.59
CA LEU A 136 3.29 -0.28 6.65
C LEU A 136 3.49 -0.91 8.04
N LYS A 137 3.29 -2.22 8.16
CA LYS A 137 3.58 -2.94 9.41
C LYS A 137 5.06 -2.83 9.75
N ARG A 138 5.95 -3.07 8.78
CA ARG A 138 7.40 -2.91 8.97
C ARG A 138 7.77 -1.49 9.36
N ALA A 139 7.17 -0.48 8.74
CA ALA A 139 7.39 0.92 9.09
C ALA A 139 7.04 1.22 10.55
N LYS A 140 5.92 0.70 11.05
CA LYS A 140 5.53 0.82 12.46
C LYS A 140 6.50 0.08 13.40
N GLU A 141 6.94 -1.12 13.05
CA GLU A 141 7.97 -1.85 13.81
C GLU A 141 9.26 -1.05 13.95
N LYS A 142 9.57 -0.24 12.96
CA LYS A 142 10.72 0.68 12.96
C LYS A 142 10.46 2.04 13.62
N GLY A 143 9.28 2.24 14.19
CA GLY A 143 8.91 3.45 14.93
C GLY A 143 8.54 4.65 14.04
N MET A 144 8.25 4.42 12.75
CA MET A 144 7.67 5.44 11.88
C MET A 144 6.14 5.47 11.97
N GLU A 145 5.54 6.64 11.72
CA GLU A 145 4.12 6.70 11.41
C GLU A 145 3.89 6.01 10.04
N ALA A 146 2.73 5.36 9.87
CA ALA A 146 2.41 4.62 8.66
C ALA A 146 1.06 5.08 8.11
N PHE A 147 1.01 5.41 6.81
CA PHE A 147 -0.20 5.84 6.13
C PHE A 147 -0.29 5.21 4.74
N ILE A 148 -1.52 5.05 4.26
CA ILE A 148 -1.80 4.73 2.87
C ILE A 148 -1.90 6.02 2.07
N THR A 149 -1.41 6.01 0.84
CA THR A 149 -1.72 7.01 -0.16
C THR A 149 -2.46 6.36 -1.32
N TYR A 150 -3.37 7.11 -1.91
CA TYR A 150 -4.13 6.70 -3.08
C TYR A 150 -4.13 7.84 -4.11
N ARG A 151 -3.78 7.53 -5.35
CA ARG A 151 -3.78 8.52 -6.43
C ARG A 151 -5.20 8.75 -6.93
N MET A 152 -5.77 9.88 -6.56
CA MET A 152 -7.18 10.21 -6.85
C MET A 152 -7.48 10.31 -8.34
N ASN A 153 -6.54 10.85 -9.13
CA ASN A 153 -6.68 11.06 -10.55
C ASN A 153 -5.31 10.94 -11.22
N ASP A 154 -4.91 9.71 -11.52
CA ASP A 154 -3.65 9.44 -12.20
C ASP A 154 -3.79 9.77 -13.69
N LEU A 155 -2.88 10.58 -14.20
CA LEU A 155 -2.87 10.99 -15.60
C LEU A 155 -1.92 10.16 -16.48
N HIS A 156 -1.21 9.21 -15.89
CA HIS A 156 -0.35 8.35 -16.68
C HIS A 156 -1.19 7.46 -17.60
N PHE A 157 -0.83 7.48 -18.87
CA PHE A 157 -1.48 6.63 -19.89
C PHE A 157 -2.97 6.91 -20.16
N ASN A 158 -3.53 8.00 -19.65
CA ASN A 158 -4.90 8.43 -19.91
C ASN A 158 -5.09 8.90 -21.37
N ASP A 159 -4.52 8.16 -22.30
CA ASP A 159 -4.74 8.36 -23.73
C ASP A 159 -6.11 7.80 -24.12
N THR A 160 -7.00 8.67 -24.51
CA THR A 160 -8.37 8.32 -24.92
C THR A 160 -8.41 7.51 -26.23
N THR A 161 -7.28 7.37 -26.91
CA THR A 161 -7.19 6.58 -28.15
C THR A 161 -6.72 5.14 -27.91
N THR A 162 -6.09 4.86 -26.78
CA THR A 162 -5.53 3.56 -26.44
C THR A 162 -6.21 3.02 -25.19
N HIS A 163 -7.14 2.10 -25.34
CA HIS A 163 -7.88 1.49 -24.22
C HIS A 163 -7.21 0.19 -23.80
N CYS A 164 -6.00 0.29 -23.24
CA CYS A 164 -5.32 -0.89 -22.73
C CYS A 164 -5.85 -1.27 -21.33
N PRO A 165 -6.49 -2.45 -21.16
CA PRO A 165 -7.11 -2.86 -19.88
C PRO A 165 -6.13 -2.98 -18.72
N ILE A 166 -4.84 -3.03 -18.99
CA ILE A 166 -3.80 -3.08 -17.95
C ILE A 166 -3.75 -1.78 -17.15
N TRP A 167 -3.99 -0.66 -17.83
CA TRP A 167 -3.86 0.68 -17.27
C TRP A 167 -5.16 1.23 -16.70
N TYR A 168 -6.30 0.68 -17.15
CA TYR A 168 -7.60 1.25 -16.86
C TYR A 168 -8.51 0.21 -16.24
N THR A 169 -9.36 0.67 -15.32
CA THR A 169 -10.47 -0.14 -14.82
C THR A 169 -11.60 -0.16 -15.84
N ASP A 170 -12.45 -1.16 -15.76
CA ASP A 170 -13.70 -1.22 -16.52
C ASP A 170 -14.54 0.05 -16.34
N PHE A 171 -14.55 0.60 -15.13
CA PHE A 171 -15.24 1.84 -14.83
C PHE A 171 -14.74 3.01 -15.68
N TRP A 172 -13.44 3.12 -15.91
CA TRP A 172 -12.88 4.17 -16.75
C TRP A 172 -13.23 3.94 -18.22
N ILE A 173 -13.10 2.70 -18.68
CA ILE A 173 -13.34 2.32 -20.08
C ILE A 173 -14.82 2.47 -20.47
N GLN A 174 -15.73 2.08 -19.56
CA GLN A 174 -17.17 2.05 -19.81
C GLN A 174 -17.84 3.43 -19.67
N HIS A 175 -17.16 4.42 -19.08
CA HIS A 175 -17.71 5.72 -18.75
C HIS A 175 -16.89 6.89 -19.34
N PRO A 176 -16.75 6.97 -20.68
CA PRO A 176 -16.04 8.09 -21.31
C PRO A 176 -16.73 9.44 -21.03
N GLU A 177 -18.02 9.45 -20.70
CA GLU A 177 -18.77 10.63 -20.28
C GLU A 177 -18.28 11.21 -18.94
N TYR A 178 -17.49 10.46 -18.17
CA TYR A 178 -16.91 10.89 -16.90
C TYR A 178 -15.52 11.52 -17.05
N TRP A 179 -14.99 11.59 -18.28
CA TRP A 179 -13.70 12.20 -18.54
C TRP A 179 -13.82 13.71 -18.72
N LEU A 180 -12.80 14.44 -18.30
CA LEU A 180 -12.71 15.89 -18.49
C LEU A 180 -12.75 16.29 -19.96
N ASN A 181 -12.21 15.43 -20.86
CA ASN A 181 -12.08 15.70 -22.30
C ASN A 181 -11.35 17.01 -22.64
N ASP A 182 -10.61 17.59 -21.68
CA ASP A 182 -9.83 18.79 -21.87
C ASP A 182 -8.38 18.44 -22.20
N THR A 183 -8.02 18.56 -23.46
CA THR A 183 -6.66 18.32 -23.96
C THR A 183 -5.77 19.56 -23.91
N THR A 184 -6.28 20.70 -23.43
CA THR A 184 -5.54 21.97 -23.38
C THR A 184 -4.62 22.08 -22.17
N GLN A 185 -4.85 21.29 -21.15
CA GLN A 185 -4.12 21.34 -19.86
C GLN A 185 -2.82 20.53 -19.84
N GLY A 186 -2.39 20.00 -20.97
CA GLY A 186 -1.14 19.25 -21.09
C GLY A 186 -1.33 17.74 -21.06
N TYR A 187 -0.30 17.03 -20.61
CA TYR A 187 -0.12 15.61 -20.76
C TYR A 187 -1.35 14.78 -20.30
N ASN A 188 -2.01 14.13 -21.26
CA ASN A 188 -3.10 13.15 -21.06
C ASN A 188 -4.29 13.61 -20.18
N SER A 189 -4.50 14.92 -20.04
CA SER A 189 -5.60 15.45 -19.20
C SER A 189 -7.00 15.04 -19.70
N GLY A 190 -7.15 14.75 -20.99
CA GLY A 190 -8.43 14.40 -21.60
C GLY A 190 -9.09 13.15 -20.99
N GLY A 191 -8.30 12.17 -20.56
CA GLY A 191 -8.81 10.96 -19.91
C GLY A 191 -8.88 11.05 -18.39
N ALA A 192 -8.57 12.19 -17.78
CA ALA A 192 -8.74 12.40 -16.37
C ALA A 192 -10.22 12.38 -15.98
N PHE A 193 -10.55 11.85 -14.80
CA PHE A 193 -11.91 11.90 -14.30
C PHE A 193 -12.35 13.32 -13.95
N ASP A 194 -13.58 13.66 -14.30
CA ASP A 194 -14.23 14.90 -13.86
C ASP A 194 -14.85 14.71 -12.46
N PHE A 195 -14.22 15.31 -11.45
CA PHE A 195 -14.71 15.27 -10.06
C PHE A 195 -15.95 16.16 -9.82
N ALA A 196 -16.44 16.91 -10.82
CA ALA A 196 -17.77 17.52 -10.75
C ALA A 196 -18.87 16.45 -10.79
N ILE A 197 -18.59 15.28 -11.38
CA ILE A 197 -19.51 14.17 -11.49
C ILE A 197 -19.60 13.41 -10.15
N LYS A 198 -20.83 13.18 -9.70
CA LYS A 198 -21.08 12.54 -8.40
C LYS A 198 -20.60 11.10 -8.38
N GLU A 199 -20.84 10.35 -9.42
CA GLU A 199 -20.51 8.92 -9.59
C GLU A 199 -18.99 8.70 -9.46
N VAL A 200 -18.19 9.62 -10.01
CA VAL A 200 -16.73 9.61 -9.85
C VAL A 200 -16.34 9.78 -8.38
N ARG A 201 -16.92 10.78 -7.71
CA ARG A 201 -16.62 11.02 -6.28
C ARG A 201 -17.05 9.85 -5.40
N ASP A 202 -18.24 9.30 -5.62
CA ASP A 202 -18.77 8.18 -4.85
C ASP A 202 -17.86 6.95 -4.98
N ARG A 203 -17.40 6.65 -6.21
CA ARG A 203 -16.46 5.56 -6.46
C ARG A 203 -15.14 5.78 -5.73
N LYS A 204 -14.55 6.96 -5.82
CA LYS A 204 -13.28 7.26 -5.15
C LYS A 204 -13.40 7.18 -3.63
N LEU A 205 -14.50 7.65 -3.06
CA LEU A 205 -14.79 7.51 -1.63
C LEU A 205 -14.97 6.03 -1.23
N ALA A 206 -15.64 5.24 -2.06
CA ALA A 206 -15.82 3.82 -1.80
C ALA A 206 -14.48 3.05 -1.82
N ILE A 207 -13.57 3.37 -2.74
CA ILE A 207 -12.21 2.81 -2.76
C ILE A 207 -11.43 3.19 -1.50
N ILE A 208 -11.48 4.47 -1.10
CA ILE A 208 -10.81 4.93 0.12
C ILE A 208 -11.37 4.21 1.35
N SER A 209 -12.71 4.07 1.44
CA SER A 209 -13.34 3.35 2.55
C SER A 209 -12.91 1.89 2.61
N GLU A 210 -12.87 1.20 1.48
CA GLU A 210 -12.37 -0.18 1.41
C GLU A 210 -10.93 -0.31 1.95
N GLN A 211 -10.07 0.62 1.58
CA GLN A 211 -8.67 0.58 2.03
C GLN A 211 -8.54 0.89 3.53
N LEU A 212 -9.32 1.84 4.04
CA LEU A 212 -9.36 2.12 5.47
C LEU A 212 -9.87 0.91 6.26
N GLU A 213 -10.88 0.20 5.75
CA GLU A 213 -11.39 -1.03 6.36
C GLU A 213 -10.36 -2.16 6.33
N ASN A 214 -9.69 -2.38 5.18
CA ASN A 214 -8.74 -3.48 5.01
C ASN A 214 -7.46 -3.31 5.85
N TYR A 215 -7.06 -2.09 6.16
CA TYR A 215 -5.81 -1.78 6.86
C TYR A 215 -6.00 -1.05 8.18
N ALA A 216 -7.22 -1.05 8.74
CA ALA A 216 -7.57 -0.32 9.97
C ALA A 216 -6.63 -0.63 11.15
N ASP A 217 -6.18 -1.87 11.27
CA ASP A 217 -5.28 -2.32 12.35
C ASP A 217 -3.82 -1.87 12.15
N ILE A 218 -3.49 -1.36 10.96
CA ILE A 218 -2.12 -1.02 10.58
C ILE A 218 -1.89 0.49 10.51
N ILE A 219 -2.89 1.28 10.15
CA ILE A 219 -2.79 2.74 9.94
C ILE A 219 -3.23 3.56 11.15
#